data_d8f29c32f8e09e447061f38a02ddfeb4
#
_entry.id   d8f29c32f8e09e447061f38a02ddfeb4
#
_cell.length_a   1.000
_cell.length_b   1.000
_cell.length_c   1.000
_cell.angle_alpha   90.00
_cell.angle_beta   90.00
_cell.angle_gamma   90.00
#
_symmetry.space_group_name_H-M   'P 1'
#
loop_
_entity.id
_entity.type
_entity.pdbx_description
1 polymer ?
#
loop_
_entity_poly.entity_id
_entity_poly.type
_entity_poly.pdbx_seq_one_letter_code
_entity_poly.pdbx_strand_id
1 'polypeptide(L)'
;MSNYLPTDYQTFIATSRYARWLDKQKRRENWGETVSRYIENVVATVVRDEIVLDEVEQAILNLEVMPSMRSVMTAGPAAERDNTCMYNCSFLPVDDVKSFDEAMFILLCGTGVGFSVERQYVTKL
;
A
#
# COMPACT_ATOMS: atom_id res chain seq x y z
N MET A 1 -18.16 17.78 -6.26
CA MET A 1 -17.13 16.75 -6.50
C MET A 1 -17.77 15.41 -6.23
N SER A 2 -17.87 14.56 -7.23
CA SER A 2 -18.51 13.26 -7.08
C SER A 2 -17.71 12.41 -6.09
N ASN A 3 -18.33 12.04 -4.99
CA ASN A 3 -17.80 11.04 -4.10
C ASN A 3 -18.17 9.69 -4.72
N TYR A 4 -17.18 8.96 -5.24
CA TYR A 4 -17.41 7.70 -5.94
C TYR A 4 -17.76 6.55 -5.00
N LEU A 5 -17.65 6.74 -3.69
CA LEU A 5 -17.95 5.69 -2.73
C LEU A 5 -19.46 5.64 -2.41
N PRO A 6 -20.06 4.44 -2.40
CA PRO A 6 -21.51 4.28 -2.34
C PRO A 6 -22.13 4.61 -0.98
N THR A 7 -21.35 4.57 0.10
CA THR A 7 -21.85 4.81 1.46
C THR A 7 -21.00 5.81 2.24
N ASP A 8 -21.63 6.49 3.20
CA ASP A 8 -20.93 7.41 4.10
C ASP A 8 -19.89 6.70 4.96
N TYR A 9 -20.13 5.44 5.33
CA TYR A 9 -19.17 4.64 6.09
C TYR A 9 -17.91 4.34 5.27
N GLN A 10 -18.06 3.94 4.00
CA GLN A 10 -16.91 3.73 3.11
C GLN A 10 -16.13 5.03 2.91
N THR A 11 -16.82 6.15 2.71
CA THR A 11 -16.20 7.47 2.60
C THR A 11 -15.44 7.84 3.86
N PHE A 12 -16.00 7.62 5.03
CA PHE A 12 -15.34 7.87 6.32
C PHE A 12 -14.07 7.03 6.46
N ILE A 13 -14.13 5.73 6.19
CA ILE A 13 -12.96 4.84 6.27
C ILE A 13 -11.88 5.24 5.27
N ALA A 14 -12.23 5.48 4.02
CA ALA A 14 -11.29 5.91 2.99
C ALA A 14 -10.58 7.22 3.39
N THR A 15 -11.35 8.21 3.82
CA THR A 15 -10.82 9.52 4.21
C THR A 15 -9.97 9.46 5.47
N SER A 16 -10.40 8.72 6.50
CA SER A 16 -9.71 8.68 7.78
C SER A 16 -8.44 7.83 7.76
N ARG A 17 -8.39 6.76 6.95
CA ARG A 17 -7.32 5.76 6.97
C ARG A 17 -6.35 5.86 5.79
N TYR A 18 -6.84 6.20 4.60
CA TYR A 18 -6.10 6.05 3.34
C TYR A 18 -5.79 7.38 2.65
N ALA A 19 -6.65 8.39 2.80
CA ALA A 19 -6.47 9.70 2.19
C ALA A 19 -5.31 10.49 2.81
N ARG A 20 -4.50 11.13 1.98
CA ARG A 20 -3.41 12.02 2.41
C ARG A 20 -3.95 13.41 2.74
N TRP A 21 -3.21 14.12 3.57
CA TRP A 21 -3.46 15.52 3.89
C TRP A 21 -2.93 16.42 2.78
N LEU A 22 -3.75 17.33 2.30
CA LEU A 22 -3.42 18.33 1.29
C LEU A 22 -3.20 19.68 1.96
N ASP A 23 -1.93 20.09 2.14
CA ASP A 23 -1.55 21.29 2.88
C ASP A 23 -2.12 22.57 2.29
N LYS A 24 -2.17 22.68 0.98
CA LYS A 24 -2.70 23.86 0.27
C LYS A 24 -4.20 24.03 0.46
N GLN A 25 -4.96 22.92 0.41
CA GLN A 25 -6.41 22.89 0.52
C GLN A 25 -6.90 22.77 1.98
N LYS A 26 -6.00 22.50 2.94
CA LYS A 26 -6.32 22.27 4.36
C LYS A 26 -7.37 21.19 4.59
N ARG A 27 -7.33 20.12 3.79
CA ARG A 27 -8.22 18.97 3.87
C ARG A 27 -7.50 17.68 3.50
N ARG A 28 -8.15 16.55 3.69
CA ARG A 28 -7.71 15.27 3.14
C ARG A 28 -8.16 15.12 1.68
N GLU A 29 -7.47 14.24 0.96
CA GLU A 29 -7.88 13.78 -0.36
C GLU A 29 -9.31 13.22 -0.34
N ASN A 30 -10.04 13.36 -1.44
CA ASN A 30 -11.23 12.55 -1.72
C ASN A 30 -10.82 11.21 -2.36
N TRP A 31 -11.81 10.33 -2.63
CA TRP A 31 -11.53 9.01 -3.21
C TRP A 31 -10.86 9.12 -4.58
N GLY A 32 -11.34 10.00 -5.46
CA GLY A 32 -10.73 10.22 -6.78
C GLY A 32 -9.26 10.64 -6.68
N GLU A 33 -8.95 11.63 -5.84
CA GLU A 33 -7.57 12.10 -5.64
C GLU A 33 -6.66 10.99 -5.07
N THR A 34 -7.20 10.15 -4.17
CA THR A 34 -6.48 9.00 -3.63
C THR A 34 -6.16 7.96 -4.71
N VAL A 35 -7.13 7.67 -5.59
CA VAL A 35 -6.94 6.74 -6.71
C VAL A 35 -5.94 7.30 -7.72
N SER A 36 -6.09 8.56 -8.15
CA SER A 36 -5.14 9.19 -9.09
C SER A 36 -3.72 9.17 -8.56
N ARG A 37 -3.51 9.47 -7.26
CA ARG A 37 -2.19 9.35 -6.63
C ARG A 37 -1.63 7.92 -6.72
N TYR A 38 -2.47 6.90 -6.52
CA TYR A 38 -2.05 5.50 -6.65
C TYR A 38 -1.69 5.14 -8.09
N ILE A 39 -2.50 5.58 -9.06
CA ILE A 39 -2.20 5.38 -10.48
C ILE A 39 -0.86 6.02 -10.87
N GLU A 40 -0.66 7.29 -10.54
CA GLU A 40 0.55 8.04 -10.88
C GLU A 40 1.83 7.47 -10.25
N ASN A 41 1.77 7.09 -8.98
CA ASN A 41 2.96 6.71 -8.22
C ASN A 41 3.24 5.20 -8.17
N VAL A 42 2.30 4.36 -8.58
CA VAL A 42 2.45 2.91 -8.55
C VAL A 42 2.20 2.30 -9.93
N VAL A 43 0.99 2.44 -10.48
CA VAL A 43 0.62 1.75 -11.72
C VAL A 43 1.43 2.27 -12.91
N ALA A 44 1.58 3.59 -13.03
CA ALA A 44 2.34 4.22 -14.12
C ALA A 44 3.84 3.91 -14.09
N THR A 45 4.37 3.33 -13.01
CA THR A 45 5.76 2.87 -12.97
C THR A 45 5.99 1.62 -13.82
N VAL A 46 4.96 0.81 -14.03
CA VAL A 46 5.01 -0.46 -14.77
C VAL A 46 4.18 -0.46 -16.05
N VAL A 47 3.05 0.25 -16.06
CA VAL A 47 2.17 0.39 -17.23
C VAL A 47 2.49 1.72 -17.93
N ARG A 48 2.73 1.68 -19.25
CA ARG A 48 3.09 2.85 -20.06
C ARG A 48 2.00 3.28 -21.02
N ASP A 49 1.00 2.44 -21.24
CA ASP A 49 -0.12 2.71 -22.11
C ASP A 49 -1.16 3.55 -21.39
N GLU A 50 -1.39 4.77 -21.86
CA GLU A 50 -2.33 5.72 -21.26
C GLU A 50 -3.78 5.21 -21.28
N ILE A 51 -4.16 4.43 -22.30
CA ILE A 51 -5.50 3.85 -22.40
C ILE A 51 -5.71 2.84 -21.29
N VAL A 52 -4.71 1.97 -21.07
CA VAL A 52 -4.75 0.97 -19.98
C VAL A 52 -4.73 1.64 -18.61
N LEU A 53 -3.97 2.73 -18.43
CA LEU A 53 -3.96 3.49 -17.17
C LEU A 53 -5.34 4.07 -16.86
N ASP A 54 -6.01 4.66 -17.85
CA ASP A 54 -7.37 5.20 -17.68
C ASP A 54 -8.39 4.09 -17.37
N GLU A 55 -8.34 2.96 -18.07
CA GLU A 55 -9.19 1.81 -17.79
C GLU A 55 -9.02 1.29 -16.36
N VAL A 56 -7.77 1.16 -15.89
CA VAL A 56 -7.47 0.73 -14.51
C VAL A 56 -7.96 1.75 -13.50
N GLU A 57 -7.75 3.04 -13.74
CA GLU A 57 -8.23 4.12 -12.88
C GLU A 57 -9.76 4.08 -12.75
N GLN A 58 -10.48 3.97 -13.87
CA GLN A 58 -11.94 3.89 -13.87
C GLN A 58 -12.45 2.64 -13.16
N ALA A 59 -11.82 1.49 -13.36
CA ALA A 59 -12.20 0.25 -12.68
C ALA A 59 -12.03 0.33 -11.15
N ILE A 60 -10.98 1.02 -10.67
CA ILE A 60 -10.79 1.25 -9.24
C ILE A 60 -11.79 2.28 -8.70
N LEU A 61 -12.02 3.38 -9.43
CA LEU A 61 -12.99 4.41 -9.05
C LEU A 61 -14.40 3.83 -8.89
N ASN A 62 -14.79 2.94 -9.80
CA ASN A 62 -16.09 2.28 -9.81
C ASN A 62 -16.17 1.08 -8.85
N LEU A 63 -15.10 0.75 -8.14
CA LEU A 63 -15.00 -0.41 -7.24
C LEU A 63 -15.18 -1.78 -7.94
N GLU A 64 -14.90 -1.85 -9.22
CA GLU A 64 -14.91 -3.11 -9.99
C GLU A 64 -13.70 -3.97 -9.64
N VAL A 65 -12.55 -3.32 -9.39
CA VAL A 65 -11.35 -3.94 -8.84
C VAL A 65 -10.85 -3.13 -7.64
N MET A 66 -10.22 -3.81 -6.69
CA MET A 66 -9.63 -3.17 -5.52
C MET A 66 -8.17 -3.61 -5.39
N PRO A 67 -7.21 -2.70 -5.54
CA PRO A 67 -5.81 -2.99 -5.27
C PRO A 67 -5.55 -3.16 -3.77
N SER A 68 -4.33 -3.56 -3.42
CA SER A 68 -3.93 -3.55 -2.01
C SER A 68 -4.13 -2.16 -1.41
N MET A 69 -5.00 -2.07 -0.39
CA MET A 69 -5.25 -0.79 0.28
C MET A 69 -4.00 -0.26 0.99
N ARG A 70 -3.07 -1.12 1.36
CA ARG A 70 -1.76 -0.71 1.89
C ARG A 70 -0.95 0.03 0.80
N SER A 71 -0.93 -0.49 -0.43
CA SER A 71 -0.27 0.18 -1.55
C SER A 71 -0.94 1.52 -1.88
N VAL A 72 -2.27 1.58 -1.86
CA VAL A 72 -3.02 2.83 -2.03
C VAL A 72 -2.66 3.85 -0.94
N MET A 73 -2.58 3.41 0.31
CA MET A 73 -2.24 4.28 1.44
C MET A 73 -0.81 4.84 1.35
N THR A 74 0.15 4.00 0.94
CA THR A 74 1.59 4.34 0.97
C THR A 74 2.09 4.92 -0.35
N ALA A 75 1.32 4.87 -1.44
CA ALA A 75 1.70 5.43 -2.73
C ALA A 75 2.19 6.88 -2.63
N GLY A 76 3.28 7.21 -3.32
CA GLY A 76 3.99 8.48 -3.24
C GLY A 76 5.22 8.42 -2.33
N PRO A 77 5.53 9.47 -1.57
CA PRO A 77 6.82 9.62 -0.89
C PRO A 77 7.23 8.48 0.05
N ALA A 78 6.27 7.79 0.67
CA ALA A 78 6.57 6.65 1.53
C ALA A 78 7.09 5.46 0.71
N ALA A 79 6.40 5.11 -0.38
CA ALA A 79 6.79 4.01 -1.28
C ALA A 79 8.07 4.33 -2.06
N GLU A 80 8.30 5.59 -2.42
CA GLU A 80 9.54 6.05 -3.06
C GLU A 80 10.74 5.92 -2.13
N ARG A 81 10.55 6.17 -0.85
CA ARG A 81 11.60 6.04 0.16
C ARG A 81 11.99 4.59 0.42
N ASP A 82 11.01 3.72 0.60
CA ASP A 82 11.19 2.28 0.77
C ASP A 82 9.86 1.55 0.47
N ASN A 83 9.85 0.76 -0.59
CA ASN A 83 8.65 0.06 -1.04
C ASN A 83 8.22 -1.10 -0.12
N THR A 84 9.04 -1.51 0.85
CA THR A 84 8.69 -2.50 1.86
C THR A 84 7.42 -2.09 2.62
N CYS A 85 7.18 -0.79 2.81
CA CYS A 85 5.98 -0.27 3.46
C CYS A 85 4.66 -0.61 2.72
N MET A 86 4.73 -1.00 1.45
CA MET A 86 3.56 -1.36 0.63
C MET A 86 3.03 -2.78 0.93
N TYR A 87 3.81 -3.62 1.60
CA TYR A 87 3.42 -4.98 1.95
C TYR A 87 2.74 -5.02 3.32
N ASN A 88 1.65 -5.80 3.41
CA ASN A 88 0.96 -6.01 4.69
C ASN A 88 1.72 -6.99 5.59
N CYS A 89 2.16 -8.10 5.00
CA CYS A 89 2.79 -9.21 5.71
C CYS A 89 3.95 -9.78 4.90
N SER A 90 4.87 -10.40 5.61
CA SER A 90 6.02 -11.11 5.08
C SER A 90 6.25 -12.41 5.86
N PHE A 91 7.05 -13.29 5.30
CA PHE A 91 7.51 -14.51 5.95
C PHE A 91 9.05 -14.51 6.01
N LEU A 92 9.60 -14.96 7.13
CA LEU A 92 11.03 -15.06 7.35
C LEU A 92 11.37 -16.40 8.04
N PRO A 93 12.21 -17.27 7.46
CA PRO A 93 12.78 -18.41 8.18
C PRO A 93 13.87 -17.93 9.15
N VAL A 94 13.92 -18.48 10.36
CA VAL A 94 15.01 -18.19 11.31
C VAL A 94 16.09 -19.25 11.11
N ASP A 95 16.98 -19.01 10.15
CA ASP A 95 18.05 -19.93 9.76
C ASP A 95 19.46 -19.27 9.76
N ASP A 96 19.51 -17.99 10.10
CA ASP A 96 20.72 -17.21 10.31
C ASP A 96 20.49 -16.20 11.45
N VAL A 97 21.52 -15.83 12.18
CA VAL A 97 21.45 -14.81 13.24
C VAL A 97 20.95 -13.45 12.69
N LYS A 98 21.26 -13.13 11.44
CA LYS A 98 20.78 -11.93 10.75
C LYS A 98 19.28 -11.90 10.56
N SER A 99 18.58 -13.03 10.62
CA SER A 99 17.11 -13.08 10.54
C SER A 99 16.43 -12.17 11.57
N PHE A 100 17.06 -11.95 12.72
CA PHE A 100 16.52 -11.04 13.74
C PHE A 100 16.63 -9.57 13.33
N ASP A 101 17.73 -9.19 12.69
CA ASP A 101 17.93 -7.83 12.17
C ASP A 101 16.96 -7.56 11.00
N GLU A 102 16.80 -8.54 10.12
CA GLU A 102 15.86 -8.47 9.00
C GLU A 102 14.41 -8.35 9.48
N ALA A 103 14.02 -9.14 10.48
CA ALA A 103 12.70 -9.04 11.09
C ALA A 103 12.46 -7.65 11.68
N MET A 104 13.43 -7.09 12.39
CA MET A 104 13.37 -5.76 12.97
C MET A 104 13.21 -4.70 11.87
N PHE A 105 14.00 -4.76 10.81
CA PHE A 105 13.93 -3.84 9.69
C PHE A 105 12.55 -3.86 9.04
N ILE A 106 12.02 -5.04 8.72
CA ILE A 106 10.71 -5.19 8.08
C ILE A 106 9.59 -4.63 8.99
N LEU A 107 9.65 -4.91 10.30
CA LEU A 107 8.70 -4.36 11.27
C LEU A 107 8.77 -2.83 11.35
N LEU A 108 9.97 -2.24 11.32
CA LEU A 108 10.15 -0.79 11.30
C LEU A 108 9.59 -0.13 10.04
N CYS A 109 9.59 -0.85 8.91
CA CYS A 109 8.92 -0.41 7.68
C CYS A 109 7.39 -0.50 7.76
N GLY A 110 6.84 -1.06 8.83
CA GLY A 110 5.39 -1.19 9.06
C GLY A 110 4.77 -2.46 8.47
N THR A 111 5.58 -3.41 7.99
CA THR A 111 5.14 -4.71 7.48
C THR A 111 5.11 -5.73 8.61
N GLY A 112 4.04 -6.52 8.71
CA GLY A 112 3.96 -7.63 9.66
C GLY A 112 4.94 -8.75 9.28
N VAL A 113 5.61 -9.36 10.25
CA VAL A 113 6.54 -10.47 10.02
C VAL A 113 6.02 -11.74 10.68
N GLY A 114 5.70 -12.75 9.85
CA GLY A 114 5.57 -14.12 10.27
C GLY A 114 6.94 -14.80 10.19
N PHE A 115 7.37 -15.45 11.25
CA PHE A 115 8.65 -16.14 11.28
C PHE A 115 8.48 -17.62 11.60
N SER A 116 9.36 -18.47 11.05
CA SER A 116 9.39 -19.89 11.35
C SER A 116 10.64 -20.27 12.12
N VAL A 117 10.43 -20.93 13.24
CA VAL A 117 11.47 -21.55 14.08
C VAL A 117 11.43 -23.08 14.00
N GLU A 118 10.93 -23.61 12.87
CA GLU A 118 10.90 -25.04 12.63
C GLU A 118 12.33 -25.61 12.60
N ARG A 119 12.44 -26.90 12.99
CA ARG A 119 13.74 -27.58 13.09
C ARG A 119 14.59 -27.44 11.82
N GLN A 120 13.97 -27.52 10.64
CA GLN A 120 14.65 -27.40 9.35
C GLN A 120 15.37 -26.06 9.14
N TYR A 121 14.95 -25.01 9.84
CA TYR A 121 15.58 -23.69 9.81
C TYR A 121 16.57 -23.52 10.96
N VAL A 122 16.12 -23.68 12.20
CA VAL A 122 16.94 -23.37 13.37
C VAL A 122 18.14 -24.31 13.56
N THR A 123 18.16 -25.48 12.93
CA THR A 123 19.35 -26.35 12.91
C THR A 123 20.50 -25.79 12.08
N LYS A 124 20.28 -24.70 11.34
CA LYS A 124 21.34 -24.01 10.58
C LYS A 124 21.98 -22.87 11.36
N LEU A 125 21.39 -22.47 12.51
CA LEU A 125 21.98 -21.50 13.41
C LEU A 125 23.21 -22.09 14.13
#